data_df30aeb8463f2e680a413efbbce24c60
#
_entry.id   df30aeb8463f2e680a413efbbce24c60
#
_cell.length_a   1.000
_cell.length_b   1.000
_cell.length_c   1.000
_cell.angle_alpha   90.00
_cell.angle_beta   90.00
_cell.angle_gamma   90.00
#
_symmetry.space_group_name_H-M   'P 1'
#
loop_
_entity.id
_entity.type
_entity.pdbx_description
1 polymer ?
#
loop_
_entity_poly.entity_id
_entity_poly.type
_entity_poly.pdbx_seq_one_letter_code
_entity_poly.pdbx_strand_id
1 'polypeptide(L)'
;MQSILDLTPEVVDELINLDLKNSLFCMQTAAKIMIERNIRGSIVNITSSRAERAYPEDAVYGGVKAAIRRASQSAALDLAPYGIRVNCVAPGAIAIRSKEYLAKLKWIPTDFWEELGTRIPLERSGTPEDVANAVAFLADEQSDYITGETIRVDGGLILPGMPEGRNSTSWGARKKGE
;
A
#
# COMPACT_ATOMS: atom_id res chain seq x y z
N MET A 1 -5.97 -3.25 14.92
CA MET A 1 -5.15 -2.07 15.19
C MET A 1 -5.34 -1.71 16.65
N GLN A 2 -4.32 -1.19 17.30
CA GLN A 2 -4.34 -0.87 18.74
C GLN A 2 -3.63 0.45 18.98
N SER A 3 -4.13 1.23 19.96
CA SER A 3 -3.44 2.42 20.45
C SER A 3 -2.05 2.06 20.96
N ILE A 4 -1.12 3.00 20.88
CA ILE A 4 0.22 2.83 21.47
C ILE A 4 0.15 2.51 22.98
N LEU A 5 -0.92 2.91 23.65
CA LEU A 5 -1.15 2.66 25.07
C LEU A 5 -1.59 1.22 25.36
N ASP A 6 -2.18 0.54 24.38
CA ASP A 6 -2.78 -0.79 24.55
C ASP A 6 -2.02 -1.89 23.78
N LEU A 7 -0.87 -1.53 23.19
CA LEU A 7 -0.05 -2.49 22.43
C LEU A 7 0.44 -3.61 23.34
N THR A 8 0.31 -4.85 22.86
CA THR A 8 0.91 -6.02 23.49
C THR A 8 2.04 -6.60 22.64
N PRO A 9 3.02 -7.26 23.24
CA PRO A 9 4.11 -7.91 22.50
C PRO A 9 3.59 -8.87 21.41
N GLU A 10 2.53 -9.61 21.69
CA GLU A 10 1.96 -10.61 20.80
C GLU A 10 1.46 -9.99 19.50
N VAL A 11 0.77 -8.84 19.57
CA VAL A 11 0.29 -8.11 18.39
C VAL A 11 1.44 -7.52 17.56
N VAL A 12 2.48 -7.04 18.25
CA VAL A 12 3.69 -6.55 17.58
C VAL A 12 4.40 -7.69 16.86
N ASP A 13 4.62 -8.81 17.55
CA ASP A 13 5.29 -9.99 17.01
C ASP A 13 4.51 -10.59 15.83
N GLU A 14 3.18 -10.67 15.92
CA GLU A 14 2.32 -11.17 14.85
C GLU A 14 2.50 -10.34 13.57
N LEU A 15 2.38 -9.01 13.66
CA LEU A 15 2.50 -8.12 12.50
C LEU A 15 3.92 -8.10 11.91
N ILE A 16 4.95 -8.12 12.77
CA ILE A 16 6.33 -8.23 12.30
C ILE A 16 6.56 -9.57 11.60
N ASN A 17 6.10 -10.67 12.17
CA ASN A 17 6.30 -11.99 11.59
C ASN A 17 5.51 -12.15 10.28
N LEU A 18 4.22 -11.76 10.29
CA LEU A 18 3.33 -11.97 9.15
C LEU A 18 3.68 -11.06 7.96
N ASP A 19 3.88 -9.78 8.21
CA ASP A 19 4.06 -8.80 7.13
C ASP A 19 5.54 -8.54 6.81
N LEU A 20 6.35 -8.15 7.80
CA LEU A 20 7.74 -7.75 7.52
C LEU A 20 8.63 -8.95 7.22
N LYS A 21 8.65 -9.91 8.11
CA LYS A 21 9.57 -11.05 8.02
C LYS A 21 9.28 -11.90 6.79
N ASN A 22 7.99 -12.18 6.53
CA ASN A 22 7.59 -12.90 5.32
C ASN A 22 7.98 -12.15 4.05
N SER A 23 7.74 -10.84 3.97
CA SER A 23 8.12 -10.03 2.81
C SER A 23 9.62 -10.12 2.52
N LEU A 24 10.46 -10.00 3.56
CA LEU A 24 11.92 -10.08 3.43
C LEU A 24 12.38 -11.46 2.91
N PHE A 25 11.87 -12.55 3.48
CA PHE A 25 12.30 -13.90 3.09
C PHE A 25 11.69 -14.37 1.77
N CYS A 26 10.48 -13.95 1.42
CA CYS A 26 9.92 -14.17 0.08
C CYS A 26 10.76 -13.46 -0.98
N MET A 27 11.12 -12.19 -0.74
CA MET A 27 11.99 -11.42 -1.63
C MET A 27 13.37 -12.08 -1.77
N GLN A 28 13.99 -12.51 -0.67
CA GLN A 28 15.26 -13.22 -0.69
C GLN A 28 15.18 -14.52 -1.51
N THR A 29 14.14 -15.31 -1.29
CA THR A 29 13.95 -16.59 -2.00
C THR A 29 13.76 -16.38 -3.50
N ALA A 30 12.91 -15.42 -3.87
CA ALA A 30 12.69 -15.07 -5.28
C ALA A 30 13.99 -14.60 -5.94
N ALA A 31 14.73 -13.71 -5.28
CA ALA A 31 16.00 -13.20 -5.79
C ALA A 31 17.02 -14.33 -6.02
N LYS A 32 17.18 -15.25 -5.06
CA LYS A 32 18.09 -16.41 -5.21
C LYS A 32 17.74 -17.25 -6.43
N ILE A 33 16.46 -17.56 -6.62
CA ILE A 33 15.98 -18.35 -7.77
C ILE A 33 16.24 -17.60 -9.08
N MET A 34 15.99 -16.28 -9.13
CA MET A 34 16.25 -15.47 -10.32
C MET A 34 17.74 -15.46 -10.66
N ILE A 35 18.62 -15.28 -9.67
CA ILE A 35 20.07 -15.29 -9.86
C ILE A 35 20.57 -16.64 -10.35
N GLU A 36 20.16 -17.74 -9.71
CA GLU A 36 20.53 -19.10 -10.11
C GLU A 36 20.15 -19.40 -11.57
N ARG A 37 19.00 -18.87 -12.01
CA ARG A 37 18.48 -19.12 -13.36
C ARG A 37 18.84 -18.04 -14.37
N ASN A 38 19.67 -17.08 -14.02
CA ASN A 38 20.04 -15.93 -14.85
C ASN A 38 18.79 -15.15 -15.37
N ILE A 39 17.76 -15.01 -14.53
CA ILE A 39 16.52 -14.29 -14.84
C ILE A 39 16.68 -12.83 -14.37
N ARG A 40 16.62 -11.90 -15.31
CA ARG A 40 16.48 -10.47 -15.03
C ARG A 40 15.02 -10.19 -14.75
N GLY A 41 14.64 -10.16 -13.47
CA GLY A 41 13.25 -10.14 -13.07
C GLY A 41 12.82 -8.85 -12.38
N SER A 42 11.56 -8.85 -11.93
CA SER A 42 10.97 -7.79 -11.13
C SER A 42 10.32 -8.36 -9.87
N ILE A 43 10.59 -7.71 -8.74
CA ILE A 43 9.94 -8.00 -7.46
C ILE A 43 9.11 -6.77 -7.10
N VAL A 44 7.80 -6.97 -6.84
CA VAL A 44 6.89 -5.90 -6.46
C VAL A 44 6.32 -6.21 -5.08
N ASN A 45 6.70 -5.42 -4.09
CA ASN A 45 6.21 -5.53 -2.73
C ASN A 45 4.96 -4.67 -2.53
N ILE A 46 3.96 -5.20 -1.81
CA ILE A 46 2.77 -4.44 -1.45
C ILE A 46 2.96 -3.81 -0.08
N THR A 47 3.05 -2.49 -0.08
CA THR A 47 3.13 -1.68 1.13
C THR A 47 1.74 -1.09 1.47
N SER A 48 1.67 0.15 1.85
CA SER A 48 0.41 0.87 2.09
C SER A 48 0.68 2.38 2.05
N SER A 49 -0.32 3.19 1.73
CA SER A 49 -0.30 4.63 1.96
C SER A 49 -0.07 5.00 3.44
N ARG A 50 -0.38 4.07 4.36
CA ARG A 50 -0.07 4.18 5.80
C ARG A 50 1.43 4.09 6.13
N ALA A 51 2.26 3.68 5.20
CA ALA A 51 3.72 3.80 5.34
C ALA A 51 4.21 5.26 5.31
N GLU A 52 3.40 6.18 4.80
CA GLU A 52 3.74 7.60 4.65
C GLU A 52 2.87 8.51 5.53
N ARG A 53 1.58 8.20 5.66
CA ARG A 53 0.65 8.98 6.47
C ARG A 53 0.25 8.21 7.72
N ALA A 54 0.46 8.83 8.88
CA ALA A 54 0.06 8.26 10.16
C ALA A 54 -1.46 8.36 10.38
N TYR A 55 -1.99 7.35 11.06
CA TYR A 55 -3.36 7.28 11.54
C TYR A 55 -3.36 6.88 13.02
N PRO A 56 -4.40 7.22 13.80
CA PRO A 56 -4.57 6.67 15.14
C PRO A 56 -4.57 5.14 15.10
N GLU A 57 -4.06 4.51 16.17
CA GLU A 57 -4.03 3.04 16.35
C GLU A 57 -3.25 2.26 15.27
N ASP A 58 -2.29 2.92 14.60
CA ASP A 58 -1.61 2.39 13.41
C ASP A 58 -0.09 2.29 13.56
N ALA A 59 0.42 2.46 14.78
CA ALA A 59 1.86 2.53 15.01
C ALA A 59 2.63 1.29 14.48
N VAL A 60 2.10 0.10 14.69
CA VAL A 60 2.78 -1.14 14.27
C VAL A 60 2.56 -1.40 12.78
N TYR A 61 1.33 -1.37 12.29
CA TYR A 61 1.05 -1.66 10.89
C TYR A 61 1.71 -0.66 9.94
N GLY A 62 1.51 0.65 10.17
CA GLY A 62 2.15 1.70 9.37
C GLY A 62 3.67 1.61 9.45
N GLY A 63 4.23 1.35 10.65
CA GLY A 63 5.65 1.12 10.87
C GLY A 63 6.20 -0.06 10.08
N VAL A 64 5.52 -1.20 10.09
CA VAL A 64 5.88 -2.40 9.31
C VAL A 64 5.84 -2.11 7.81
N LYS A 65 4.80 -1.44 7.31
CA LYS A 65 4.70 -1.09 5.89
C LYS A 65 5.78 -0.07 5.46
N ALA A 66 6.16 0.84 6.34
CA ALA A 66 7.30 1.73 6.13
C ALA A 66 8.64 0.96 6.10
N ALA A 67 8.80 -0.05 6.98
CA ALA A 67 9.97 -0.91 7.00
C ALA A 67 10.11 -1.73 5.71
N ILE A 68 9.02 -2.31 5.18
CA ILE A 68 9.01 -3.02 3.89
C ILE A 68 9.44 -2.08 2.75
N ARG A 69 8.89 -0.87 2.70
CA ARG A 69 9.27 0.15 1.72
C ARG A 69 10.76 0.44 1.77
N ARG A 70 11.29 0.70 2.97
CA ARG A 70 12.74 1.01 3.13
C ARG A 70 13.63 -0.20 2.80
N ALA A 71 13.23 -1.40 3.20
CA ALA A 71 13.95 -2.63 2.88
C ALA A 71 13.99 -2.90 1.37
N SER A 72 12.89 -2.63 0.66
CA SER A 72 12.81 -2.76 -0.79
C SER A 72 13.81 -1.84 -1.52
N GLN A 73 14.03 -0.64 -1.00
CA GLN A 73 15.05 0.28 -1.55
C GLN A 73 16.47 -0.28 -1.40
N SER A 74 16.80 -0.86 -0.24
CA SER A 74 18.11 -1.52 -0.06
C SER A 74 18.24 -2.74 -0.95
N ALA A 75 17.22 -3.57 -1.04
CA ALA A 75 17.22 -4.74 -1.93
C ALA A 75 17.33 -4.35 -3.42
N ALA A 76 16.76 -3.21 -3.82
CA ALA A 76 16.93 -2.70 -5.19
C ALA A 76 18.42 -2.44 -5.52
N LEU A 77 19.18 -1.91 -4.57
CA LEU A 77 20.62 -1.70 -4.73
C LEU A 77 21.40 -3.02 -4.76
N ASP A 78 21.08 -3.94 -3.84
CA ASP A 78 21.74 -5.24 -3.74
C ASP A 78 21.51 -6.11 -4.98
N LEU A 79 20.34 -5.99 -5.61
CA LEU A 79 19.92 -6.85 -6.72
C LEU A 79 20.13 -6.22 -8.11
N ALA A 80 20.40 -4.93 -8.19
CA ALA A 80 20.68 -4.23 -9.45
C ALA A 80 21.83 -4.86 -10.26
N PRO A 81 22.97 -5.31 -9.66
CA PRO A 81 24.02 -5.99 -10.41
C PRO A 81 23.59 -7.26 -11.13
N TYR A 82 22.49 -7.88 -10.69
CA TYR A 82 21.90 -9.08 -11.31
C TYR A 82 20.79 -8.74 -12.32
N GLY A 83 20.52 -7.45 -12.54
CA GLY A 83 19.44 -6.99 -13.42
C GLY A 83 18.04 -7.25 -12.84
N ILE A 84 17.92 -7.43 -11.53
CA ILE A 84 16.65 -7.62 -10.85
C ILE A 84 16.18 -6.28 -10.28
N ARG A 85 14.96 -5.89 -10.59
CA ARG A 85 14.33 -4.66 -10.09
C ARG A 85 13.48 -4.97 -8.86
N VAL A 86 13.47 -4.05 -7.90
CA VAL A 86 12.62 -4.16 -6.70
C VAL A 86 11.88 -2.85 -6.50
N ASN A 87 10.56 -2.91 -6.55
CA ASN A 87 9.69 -1.75 -6.38
C ASN A 87 8.56 -2.05 -5.39
N CYS A 88 7.82 -1.02 -5.02
CA CYS A 88 6.65 -1.13 -4.16
C CYS A 88 5.41 -0.55 -4.83
N VAL A 89 4.25 -1.15 -4.52
CA VAL A 89 2.95 -0.51 -4.70
C VAL A 89 2.39 -0.21 -3.32
N ALA A 90 1.89 1.01 -3.12
CA ALA A 90 1.30 1.48 -1.87
C ALA A 90 -0.19 1.77 -2.04
N PRO A 91 -1.06 0.78 -1.84
CA PRO A 91 -2.51 0.99 -1.93
C PRO A 91 -3.03 1.92 -0.83
N GLY A 92 -4.06 2.68 -1.16
CA GLY A 92 -4.88 3.42 -0.21
C GLY A 92 -6.07 2.61 0.29
N ALA A 93 -7.25 3.23 0.23
CA ALA A 93 -8.52 2.59 0.58
C ALA A 93 -9.04 1.78 -0.61
N ILE A 94 -8.83 0.47 -0.56
CA ILE A 94 -9.22 -0.47 -1.62
C ILE A 94 -10.43 -1.30 -1.18
N ALA A 95 -11.49 -1.33 -1.98
CA ALA A 95 -12.72 -2.06 -1.72
C ALA A 95 -12.53 -3.57 -1.94
N ILE A 96 -11.88 -4.23 -0.99
CA ILE A 96 -11.56 -5.67 -1.03
C ILE A 96 -12.65 -6.58 -0.46
N ARG A 97 -13.71 -6.00 0.10
CA ARG A 97 -14.82 -6.74 0.73
C ARG A 97 -16.12 -6.37 0.06
N SER A 98 -16.88 -7.39 -0.37
CA SER A 98 -18.21 -7.17 -0.96
C SER A 98 -19.22 -6.68 0.09
N LYS A 99 -20.33 -6.10 -0.39
CA LYS A 99 -21.45 -5.66 0.48
C LYS A 99 -22.02 -6.82 1.30
N GLU A 100 -22.11 -8.01 0.70
CA GLU A 100 -22.60 -9.22 1.35
C GLU A 100 -21.65 -9.67 2.48
N TYR A 101 -20.34 -9.50 2.28
CA TYR A 101 -19.36 -9.77 3.33
C TYR A 101 -19.43 -8.72 4.45
N LEU A 102 -19.55 -7.44 4.12
CA LEU A 102 -19.71 -6.37 5.11
C LEU A 102 -20.97 -6.56 5.94
N ALA A 103 -22.08 -6.96 5.32
CA ALA A 103 -23.33 -7.26 6.02
C ALA A 103 -23.20 -8.37 7.09
N LYS A 104 -22.31 -9.33 6.88
CA LYS A 104 -22.00 -10.39 7.86
C LYS A 104 -21.19 -9.88 9.05
N LEU A 105 -20.39 -8.84 8.87
CA LEU A 105 -19.52 -8.31 9.93
C LEU A 105 -20.27 -7.53 10.99
N LYS A 106 -21.48 -7.01 10.70
CA LYS A 106 -22.41 -6.25 11.60
C LYS A 106 -21.84 -4.96 12.24
N TRP A 107 -20.53 -4.79 12.25
CA TRP A 107 -19.84 -3.63 12.83
C TRP A 107 -19.27 -2.64 11.80
N ILE A 108 -19.36 -2.99 10.50
CA ILE A 108 -19.03 -2.11 9.38
C ILE A 108 -20.28 -1.91 8.53
N PRO A 109 -20.67 -0.66 8.22
CA PRO A 109 -21.77 -0.38 7.31
C PRO A 109 -21.56 -1.02 5.93
N THR A 110 -22.64 -1.42 5.26
CA THR A 110 -22.56 -2.03 3.92
C THR A 110 -22.15 -1.04 2.83
N ASP A 111 -22.34 0.25 3.05
CA ASP A 111 -21.93 1.38 2.21
C ASP A 111 -20.58 2.00 2.62
N PHE A 112 -19.84 1.31 3.48
CA PHE A 112 -18.56 1.78 4.02
C PHE A 112 -17.59 2.26 2.92
N TRP A 113 -17.49 1.52 1.82
CA TRP A 113 -16.57 1.88 0.74
C TRP A 113 -17.03 3.10 -0.06
N GLU A 114 -18.35 3.24 -0.25
CA GLU A 114 -18.95 4.41 -0.89
C GLU A 114 -18.74 5.65 -0.02
N GLU A 115 -19.07 5.56 1.28
CA GLU A 115 -18.87 6.68 2.21
C GLU A 115 -17.38 7.08 2.29
N LEU A 116 -16.48 6.11 2.42
CA LEU A 116 -15.05 6.37 2.44
C LEU A 116 -14.58 7.02 1.14
N GLY A 117 -15.13 6.60 0.00
CA GLY A 117 -14.86 7.15 -1.31
C GLY A 117 -15.10 8.66 -1.41
N THR A 118 -16.13 9.18 -0.72
CA THR A 118 -16.43 10.63 -0.72
C THR A 118 -15.32 11.48 -0.09
N ARG A 119 -14.43 10.87 0.68
CA ARG A 119 -13.29 11.53 1.35
C ARG A 119 -11.98 11.41 0.58
N ILE A 120 -12.01 10.75 -0.58
CA ILE A 120 -10.85 10.55 -1.46
C ILE A 120 -10.94 11.56 -2.61
N PRO A 121 -9.86 12.24 -3.01
CA PRO A 121 -9.89 13.23 -4.09
C PRO A 121 -10.49 12.73 -5.42
N LEU A 122 -10.28 11.46 -5.78
CA LEU A 122 -10.91 10.86 -6.96
C LEU A 122 -12.36 10.39 -6.72
N GLU A 123 -12.96 10.74 -5.58
CA GLU A 123 -14.38 10.52 -5.22
C GLU A 123 -14.82 9.04 -5.29
N ARG A 124 -13.90 8.11 -5.12
CA ARG A 124 -14.21 6.67 -5.02
C ARG A 124 -13.15 5.93 -4.21
N SER A 125 -13.52 4.83 -3.61
CA SER A 125 -12.56 3.83 -3.16
C SER A 125 -11.89 3.16 -4.36
N GLY A 126 -10.65 2.72 -4.20
CA GLY A 126 -9.97 1.93 -5.21
C GLY A 126 -10.51 0.51 -5.28
N THR A 127 -10.19 -0.19 -6.35
CA THR A 127 -10.50 -1.60 -6.56
C THR A 127 -9.21 -2.44 -6.56
N PRO A 128 -9.29 -3.77 -6.39
CA PRO A 128 -8.15 -4.65 -6.58
C PRO A 128 -7.49 -4.50 -7.95
N GLU A 129 -8.26 -4.22 -9.01
CA GLU A 129 -7.78 -3.99 -10.36
C GLU A 129 -6.93 -2.72 -10.48
N ASP A 130 -7.28 -1.65 -9.76
CA ASP A 130 -6.46 -0.44 -9.70
C ASP A 130 -5.04 -0.77 -9.22
N VAL A 131 -4.93 -1.62 -8.19
CA VAL A 131 -3.65 -2.07 -7.63
C VAL A 131 -2.94 -3.02 -8.59
N ALA A 132 -3.68 -3.98 -9.17
CA ALA A 132 -3.13 -4.98 -10.09
C ALA A 132 -2.51 -4.32 -11.34
N ASN A 133 -3.12 -3.26 -11.86
CA ASN A 133 -2.58 -2.51 -13.00
C ASN A 133 -1.21 -1.88 -12.69
N ALA A 134 -1.03 -1.32 -11.49
CA ALA A 134 0.26 -0.78 -11.08
C ALA A 134 1.31 -1.89 -10.88
N VAL A 135 0.92 -3.03 -10.33
CA VAL A 135 1.80 -4.19 -10.19
C VAL A 135 2.21 -4.72 -11.56
N ALA A 136 1.26 -4.87 -12.49
CA ALA A 136 1.53 -5.33 -13.85
C ALA A 136 2.51 -4.41 -14.58
N PHE A 137 2.31 -3.08 -14.49
CA PHE A 137 3.24 -2.10 -15.04
C PHE A 137 4.65 -2.24 -14.48
N LEU A 138 4.81 -2.39 -13.17
CA LEU A 138 6.12 -2.56 -12.54
C LEU A 138 6.75 -3.93 -12.81
N ALA A 139 5.96 -4.92 -13.15
CA ALA A 139 6.46 -6.25 -13.53
C ALA A 139 6.90 -6.31 -15.00
N ASP A 140 6.33 -5.45 -15.85
CA ASP A 140 6.57 -5.42 -17.30
C ASP A 140 7.93 -4.78 -17.65
N GLU A 141 8.44 -5.09 -18.85
CA GLU A 141 9.68 -4.52 -19.41
C GLU A 141 9.57 -3.01 -19.68
N GLN A 142 8.36 -2.48 -19.84
CA GLN A 142 8.14 -1.03 -19.98
C GLN A 142 8.62 -0.22 -18.77
N SER A 143 8.84 -0.87 -17.64
CA SER A 143 9.40 -0.27 -16.42
C SER A 143 10.84 -0.69 -16.12
N ASP A 144 11.60 -1.09 -17.12
CA ASP A 144 12.94 -1.67 -16.97
C ASP A 144 13.98 -0.70 -16.36
N TYR A 145 13.72 0.60 -16.39
CA TYR A 145 14.55 1.63 -15.77
C TYR A 145 14.00 2.15 -14.42
N ILE A 146 13.02 1.43 -13.84
CA ILE A 146 12.40 1.79 -12.55
C ILE A 146 12.78 0.75 -11.49
N THR A 147 13.54 1.16 -10.47
CA THR A 147 13.87 0.33 -9.32
C THR A 147 14.00 1.17 -8.05
N GLY A 148 13.64 0.62 -6.89
CA GLY A 148 13.65 1.32 -5.60
C GLY A 148 12.47 2.27 -5.38
N GLU A 149 11.51 2.31 -6.31
CA GLU A 149 10.40 3.25 -6.29
C GLU A 149 9.15 2.69 -5.60
N THR A 150 8.29 3.60 -5.20
CA THR A 150 6.97 3.28 -4.62
C THR A 150 5.88 4.01 -5.38
N ILE A 151 5.03 3.27 -6.08
CA ILE A 151 3.84 3.82 -6.74
C ILE A 151 2.67 3.77 -5.75
N ARG A 152 2.11 4.93 -5.43
CA ARG A 152 0.87 5.02 -4.64
C ARG A 152 -0.33 4.81 -5.54
N VAL A 153 -1.26 3.97 -5.08
CA VAL A 153 -2.54 3.70 -5.73
C VAL A 153 -3.63 3.99 -4.70
N ASP A 154 -3.88 5.27 -4.47
CA ASP A 154 -4.68 5.74 -3.34
C ASP A 154 -5.73 6.81 -3.70
N GLY A 155 -5.88 7.14 -4.98
CA GLY A 155 -6.81 8.17 -5.43
C GLY A 155 -6.51 9.57 -4.89
N GLY A 156 -5.29 9.80 -4.39
CA GLY A 156 -4.89 11.05 -3.74
C GLY A 156 -5.22 11.11 -2.25
N LEU A 157 -5.62 9.99 -1.64
CA LEU A 157 -6.07 9.91 -0.24
C LEU A 157 -5.12 10.58 0.77
N ILE A 158 -3.81 10.47 0.58
CA ILE A 158 -2.84 11.01 1.53
C ILE A 158 -2.24 12.36 1.13
N LEU A 159 -2.62 12.92 -0.03
CA LEU A 159 -2.14 14.23 -0.48
C LEU A 159 -2.71 15.39 0.33
N PRO A 160 -4.01 15.41 0.70
CA PRO A 160 -4.57 16.50 1.45
C PRO A 160 -3.89 16.70 2.80
N GLY A 161 -3.39 17.93 3.04
CA GLY A 161 -2.87 18.37 4.32
C GLY A 161 -3.99 18.78 5.29
N MET A 162 -3.93 19.99 5.81
CA MET A 162 -5.02 20.58 6.59
C MET A 162 -6.22 20.86 5.68
N PRO A 163 -7.46 20.62 6.15
CA PRO A 163 -8.64 20.99 5.38
C PRO A 163 -8.65 22.52 5.18
N GLU A 164 -8.62 22.95 3.94
CA GLU A 164 -8.70 24.35 3.59
C GLU A 164 -10.16 24.84 3.68
N GLY A 165 -10.57 25.22 4.86
CA GLY A 165 -11.89 25.79 5.13
C GLY A 165 -12.88 24.80 5.74
N ARG A 166 -13.75 25.33 6.58
CA ARG A 166 -14.72 24.57 7.37
C ARG A 166 -15.79 23.83 6.54
N ASN A 167 -15.95 24.19 5.26
CA ASN A 167 -17.02 23.71 4.38
C ASN A 167 -16.50 23.09 3.07
N SER A 168 -15.19 22.86 2.90
CA SER A 168 -14.71 22.17 1.72
C SER A 168 -14.97 20.68 1.87
N THR A 169 -16.02 20.21 1.28
CA THR A 169 -16.32 18.76 1.15
C THR A 169 -15.51 18.11 0.04
N SER A 170 -14.82 18.93 -0.76
CA SER A 170 -14.00 18.46 -1.88
C SER A 170 -12.66 19.22 -1.87
N TRP A 171 -11.59 18.49 -1.90
CA TRP A 171 -10.20 18.97 -1.90
C TRP A 171 -9.84 19.67 -3.22
N GLY A 172 -10.35 20.91 -3.40
CA GLY A 172 -10.17 21.67 -4.62
C GLY A 172 -11.02 21.22 -5.80
N ALA A 173 -11.98 20.34 -5.61
CA ALA A 173 -12.92 19.97 -6.65
C ALA A 173 -13.77 21.19 -7.04
N ARG A 174 -13.80 21.52 -8.32
CA ARG A 174 -14.80 22.46 -8.85
C ARG A 174 -16.18 21.93 -8.53
N LYS A 175 -17.06 22.75 -7.99
CA LYS A 175 -18.47 22.37 -7.83
C LYS A 175 -18.99 21.89 -9.19
N LYS A 176 -19.54 20.68 -9.24
CA LYS A 176 -20.24 20.21 -10.44
C LYS A 176 -21.38 21.19 -10.70
N GLY A 177 -21.27 22.03 -11.74
CA GLY A 177 -22.33 22.96 -12.15
C GLY A 177 -21.98 24.47 -12.14
N GLU A 178 -20.72 24.86 -11.90
CA GLU A 178 -20.21 26.20 -12.17
C GLU A 178 -19.36 26.24 -13.44
#